data_d137f2c5fdc5a696cd42ec80a7a0a507
#
_entry.id   d137f2c5fdc5a696cd42ec80a7a0a507
#
_cell.length_a   1.000
_cell.length_b   1.000
_cell.length_c   1.000
_cell.angle_alpha   90.00
_cell.angle_beta   90.00
_cell.angle_gamma   90.00
#
_symmetry.space_group_name_H-M   'P 1'
#
loop_
_entity.id
_entity.type
_entity.pdbx_description
1 polymer ?
#
loop_
_entity_poly.entity_id
_entity_poly.type
_entity_poly.pdbx_seq_one_letter_code
_entity_poly.pdbx_strand_id
1 'polypeptide(L)'
;MRICLIGPGIMSIPPPGWGAVEILIWDYYEALKRLGHDVLIVNTPNPNEIVKLVNNGNFDFVHLHYDVFYYLMPYLKCPLKAMTSHYPYIDTPEKHARDGYSRIFADMISTQEYYNFVLAKKDVIALLSRGADPLRIKKIKNGINSSLFKFDESVLLDRTIYLGKITPRKQQSKYQMIEGIDFVGACDDPSFDITNPNYKGAWTREQIHNNLTQYSNIILMSEGEADPLVIKEALCAGLGVVVNLQSAENLEPTDFITIVEDNDPNIETKIRENREISRGKRREIREYGISKYDIDIEVRKYIDTILKIKNR
;
A
#
# COMPACT_ATOMS: atom_id res chain seq x y z
N MET A 1 15.57 19.18 4.33
CA MET A 1 14.94 19.52 3.04
C MET A 1 13.52 19.96 3.29
N ARG A 2 13.01 20.82 2.40
CA ARG A 2 11.61 21.18 2.37
C ARG A 2 10.88 20.31 1.34
N ILE A 3 9.92 19.51 1.80
CA ILE A 3 9.27 18.44 1.02
C ILE A 3 7.77 18.72 0.92
N CYS A 4 7.20 18.55 -0.28
CA CYS A 4 5.77 18.59 -0.49
C CYS A 4 5.24 17.20 -0.87
N LEU A 5 4.25 16.70 -0.14
CA LEU A 5 3.52 15.49 -0.46
C LEU A 5 2.14 15.89 -0.99
N ILE A 6 1.81 15.50 -2.23
CA ILE A 6 0.52 15.83 -2.86
C ILE A 6 -0.37 14.60 -2.80
N GLY A 7 -1.49 14.73 -2.10
CA GLY A 7 -2.50 13.69 -1.95
C GLY A 7 -3.64 13.78 -2.97
N PRO A 8 -4.58 12.80 -2.95
CA PRO A 8 -5.70 12.73 -3.88
C PRO A 8 -6.72 13.86 -3.75
N GLY A 9 -6.83 14.49 -2.58
CA GLY A 9 -7.88 15.48 -2.31
C GLY A 9 -9.29 14.89 -2.17
N ILE A 10 -9.39 13.57 -2.01
CA ILE A 10 -10.68 12.85 -1.94
C ILE A 10 -11.21 12.81 -0.51
N MET A 11 -10.33 12.57 0.45
CA MET A 11 -10.66 12.56 1.88
C MET A 11 -9.56 13.24 2.70
N SER A 12 -9.82 13.47 3.99
CA SER A 12 -8.84 14.07 4.90
C SER A 12 -7.57 13.24 5.04
N ILE A 13 -6.45 13.90 5.35
CA ILE A 13 -5.20 13.26 5.76
C ILE A 13 -4.88 13.75 7.18
N PRO A 14 -4.82 12.87 8.21
CA PRO A 14 -5.11 11.45 8.15
C PRO A 14 -6.62 11.17 7.91
N PRO A 15 -6.95 10.01 7.31
CA PRO A 15 -8.33 9.60 7.12
C PRO A 15 -8.91 8.99 8.41
N PRO A 16 -10.22 9.10 8.64
CA PRO A 16 -10.85 8.55 9.85
C PRO A 16 -10.94 7.02 9.88
N GLY A 17 -10.84 6.38 8.71
CA GLY A 17 -10.98 4.92 8.57
C GLY A 17 -10.13 4.35 7.45
N TRP A 18 -10.75 4.03 6.31
CA TRP A 18 -10.06 3.56 5.11
C TRP A 18 -9.44 4.73 4.33
N GLY A 19 -8.56 4.40 3.36
CA GLY A 19 -7.83 5.40 2.58
C GLY A 19 -6.34 5.10 2.64
N ALA A 20 -5.90 4.03 1.94
CA ALA A 20 -4.53 3.55 2.03
C ALA A 20 -3.49 4.60 1.62
N VAL A 21 -3.79 5.41 0.60
CA VAL A 21 -2.88 6.47 0.13
C VAL A 21 -2.78 7.59 1.15
N GLU A 22 -3.91 7.99 1.73
CA GLU A 22 -3.98 9.04 2.74
C GLU A 22 -3.29 8.63 4.05
N ILE A 23 -3.45 7.36 4.46
CA ILE A 23 -2.73 6.78 5.62
C ILE A 23 -1.23 6.82 5.35
N LEU A 24 -0.80 6.37 4.18
CA LEU A 24 0.60 6.34 3.79
C LEU A 24 1.22 7.75 3.78
N ILE A 25 0.53 8.74 3.19
CA ILE A 25 1.00 10.12 3.16
C ILE A 25 1.16 10.67 4.59
N TRP A 26 0.22 10.35 5.48
CA TRP A 26 0.31 10.74 6.89
C TRP A 26 1.51 10.09 7.58
N ASP A 27 1.73 8.81 7.41
CA ASP A 27 2.86 8.09 8.00
C ASP A 27 4.20 8.65 7.48
N TYR A 28 4.29 8.94 6.18
CA TYR A 28 5.45 9.63 5.59
C TYR A 28 5.67 11.02 6.21
N TYR A 29 4.60 11.81 6.33
CA TYR A 29 4.66 13.15 6.92
C TYR A 29 5.23 13.12 8.33
N GLU A 30 4.69 12.27 9.20
CA GLU A 30 5.13 12.14 10.58
C GLU A 30 6.60 11.65 10.66
N ALA A 31 6.96 10.63 9.88
CA ALA A 31 8.30 10.08 9.89
C ALA A 31 9.35 11.07 9.33
N LEU A 32 9.04 11.78 8.25
CA LEU A 32 9.91 12.82 7.69
C LEU A 32 10.12 13.97 8.67
N LYS A 33 9.09 14.38 9.40
CA LYS A 33 9.21 15.41 10.45
C LYS A 33 10.10 14.94 11.59
N ARG A 34 9.99 13.67 12.03
CA ARG A 34 10.90 13.10 13.04
C ARG A 34 12.37 13.10 12.58
N LEU A 35 12.61 13.00 11.26
CA LEU A 35 13.95 13.12 10.68
C LEU A 35 14.43 14.58 10.50
N GLY A 36 13.65 15.57 10.94
CA GLY A 36 14.03 16.98 10.88
C GLY A 36 13.79 17.65 9.53
N HIS A 37 12.93 17.08 8.67
CA HIS A 37 12.53 17.73 7.42
C HIS A 37 11.35 18.68 7.63
N ASP A 38 11.29 19.76 6.82
CA ASP A 38 10.11 20.63 6.72
C ASP A 38 9.17 20.02 5.68
N VAL A 39 7.99 19.58 6.11
CA VAL A 39 7.06 18.83 5.25
C VAL A 39 5.71 19.52 5.19
N LEU A 40 5.19 19.70 3.98
CA LEU A 40 3.83 20.16 3.74
C LEU A 40 3.03 19.07 3.01
N ILE A 41 1.80 18.82 3.44
CA ILE A 41 0.83 18.04 2.70
C ILE A 41 -0.08 19.00 1.93
N VAL A 42 -0.16 18.81 0.60
CA VAL A 42 -1.16 19.48 -0.27
C VAL A 42 -2.20 18.44 -0.64
N ASN A 43 -3.40 18.59 -0.11
CA ASN A 43 -4.48 17.62 -0.27
C ASN A 43 -5.79 18.32 -0.65
N THR A 44 -5.94 18.66 -1.92
CA THR A 44 -7.11 19.32 -2.49
C THR A 44 -7.42 18.72 -3.85
N PRO A 45 -8.72 18.59 -4.23
CA PRO A 45 -9.10 18.13 -5.57
C PRO A 45 -8.96 19.22 -6.64
N ASN A 46 -8.61 20.46 -6.25
CA ASN A 46 -8.49 21.58 -7.19
C ASN A 46 -7.08 21.69 -7.79
N PRO A 47 -6.89 21.39 -9.09
CA PRO A 47 -5.58 21.44 -9.74
C PRO A 47 -4.88 22.80 -9.68
N ASN A 48 -5.62 23.90 -9.81
CA ASN A 48 -5.07 25.24 -9.76
C ASN A 48 -4.55 25.60 -8.37
N GLU A 49 -5.23 25.13 -7.34
CA GLU A 49 -4.81 25.31 -5.96
C GLU A 49 -3.54 24.49 -5.66
N ILE A 50 -3.45 23.24 -6.15
CA ILE A 50 -2.22 22.43 -6.06
C ILE A 50 -1.05 23.19 -6.64
N VAL A 51 -1.16 23.66 -7.89
CA VAL A 51 -0.09 24.41 -8.58
C VAL A 51 0.29 25.67 -7.80
N LYS A 52 -0.71 26.42 -7.32
CA LYS A 52 -0.48 27.66 -6.55
C LYS A 52 0.27 27.37 -5.24
N LEU A 53 -0.17 26.39 -4.46
CA LEU A 53 0.44 26.04 -3.17
C LEU A 53 1.87 25.52 -3.34
N VAL A 54 2.09 24.65 -4.31
CA VAL A 54 3.43 24.11 -4.59
C VAL A 54 4.36 25.20 -5.07
N ASN A 55 3.94 26.04 -6.02
CA ASN A 55 4.81 27.05 -6.62
C ASN A 55 5.17 28.19 -5.66
N ASN A 56 4.35 28.44 -4.65
CA ASN A 56 4.62 29.42 -3.59
C ASN A 56 5.46 28.83 -2.43
N GLY A 57 5.61 27.51 -2.38
CA GLY A 57 6.20 26.83 -1.23
C GLY A 57 7.73 26.71 -1.24
N ASN A 58 8.42 26.96 -2.38
CA ASN A 58 9.87 26.83 -2.53
C ASN A 58 10.41 25.49 -2.01
N PHE A 59 9.86 24.35 -2.50
CA PHE A 59 10.23 23.02 -2.08
C PHE A 59 11.51 22.52 -2.76
N ASP A 60 12.32 21.75 -2.03
CA ASP A 60 13.45 21.00 -2.57
C ASP A 60 12.98 19.77 -3.36
N PHE A 61 11.87 19.19 -2.94
CA PHE A 61 11.31 17.98 -3.52
C PHE A 61 9.79 17.97 -3.42
N VAL A 62 9.13 17.54 -4.50
CA VAL A 62 7.68 17.34 -4.59
C VAL A 62 7.37 15.90 -4.96
N HIS A 63 6.51 15.24 -4.20
CA HIS A 63 6.04 13.90 -4.49
C HIS A 63 4.52 13.87 -4.70
N LEU A 64 4.10 13.52 -5.90
CA LEU A 64 2.70 13.30 -6.26
C LEU A 64 2.30 11.86 -5.99
N HIS A 65 1.39 11.65 -5.03
CA HIS A 65 0.85 10.34 -4.66
C HIS A 65 -0.48 9.98 -5.34
N TYR A 66 -0.95 10.83 -6.25
CA TYR A 66 -2.16 10.58 -7.01
C TYR A 66 -1.90 10.83 -8.51
N ASP A 67 -1.57 9.77 -9.20
CA ASP A 67 -1.12 9.77 -10.60
C ASP A 67 -2.14 10.33 -11.60
N VAL A 68 -3.42 10.39 -11.24
CA VAL A 68 -4.45 11.09 -12.04
C VAL A 68 -4.10 12.58 -12.26
N PHE A 69 -3.32 13.18 -11.37
CA PHE A 69 -2.83 14.54 -11.51
C PHE A 69 -1.48 14.66 -12.25
N TYR A 70 -1.02 13.60 -12.95
CA TYR A 70 0.26 13.59 -13.68
C TYR A 70 0.45 14.82 -14.59
N TYR A 71 -0.63 15.28 -15.24
CA TYR A 71 -0.62 16.43 -16.14
C TYR A 71 -0.27 17.77 -15.47
N LEU A 72 -0.22 17.82 -14.15
CA LEU A 72 0.23 19.00 -13.40
C LEU A 72 1.75 19.08 -13.29
N MET A 73 2.47 17.96 -13.47
CA MET A 73 3.91 17.90 -13.23
C MET A 73 4.74 18.93 -14.01
N PRO A 74 4.41 19.28 -15.28
CA PRO A 74 5.12 20.35 -16.01
C PRO A 74 4.91 21.74 -15.43
N TYR A 75 3.82 21.97 -14.70
CA TYR A 75 3.48 23.29 -14.13
C TYR A 75 4.01 23.49 -12.71
N LEU A 76 4.49 22.44 -12.06
CA LEU A 76 5.06 22.51 -10.70
C LEU A 76 6.49 22.99 -10.74
N LYS A 77 6.75 24.16 -10.12
CA LYS A 77 8.08 24.78 -10.01
C LYS A 77 8.85 24.18 -8.85
N CYS A 78 9.44 23.03 -9.08
CA CYS A 78 10.32 22.36 -8.13
C CYS A 78 11.45 21.67 -8.89
N PRO A 79 12.72 21.78 -8.42
CA PRO A 79 13.86 21.19 -9.13
C PRO A 79 13.81 19.67 -9.16
N LEU A 80 13.19 19.04 -8.17
CA LEU A 80 13.11 17.60 -8.08
C LEU A 80 11.67 17.16 -7.79
N LYS A 81 11.12 16.37 -8.72
CA LYS A 81 9.74 15.90 -8.68
C LYS A 81 9.68 14.38 -8.84
N ALA A 82 8.78 13.73 -8.11
CA ALA A 82 8.47 12.33 -8.30
C ALA A 82 6.95 12.08 -8.31
N MET A 83 6.55 10.98 -8.91
CA MET A 83 5.18 10.48 -8.91
C MET A 83 5.15 9.01 -8.55
N THR A 84 4.17 8.61 -7.73
CA THR A 84 3.86 7.21 -7.44
C THR A 84 2.42 6.91 -7.80
N SER A 85 2.21 5.84 -8.57
CA SER A 85 0.90 5.21 -8.70
C SER A 85 0.70 4.18 -7.59
N HIS A 86 -0.42 4.28 -6.90
CA HIS A 86 -0.83 3.32 -5.86
C HIS A 86 -1.87 2.31 -6.37
N TYR A 87 -2.28 2.43 -7.64
CA TYR A 87 -3.20 1.50 -8.28
C TYR A 87 -2.44 0.47 -9.15
N PRO A 88 -2.80 -0.82 -9.10
CA PRO A 88 -2.03 -1.88 -9.75
C PRO A 88 -2.37 -2.03 -11.24
N TYR A 89 -1.97 -1.09 -12.09
CA TYR A 89 -2.19 -1.13 -13.54
C TYR A 89 -0.90 -1.12 -14.38
N ILE A 90 0.23 -0.74 -13.77
CA ILE A 90 1.48 -0.50 -14.51
C ILE A 90 1.98 -1.76 -15.23
N ASP A 91 1.84 -2.92 -14.61
CA ASP A 91 2.22 -4.22 -15.20
C ASP A 91 1.20 -4.74 -16.23
N THR A 92 -0.03 -4.25 -16.20
CA THR A 92 -1.12 -4.66 -17.09
C THR A 92 -1.95 -3.46 -17.60
N PRO A 93 -1.32 -2.45 -18.22
CA PRO A 93 -1.98 -1.19 -18.57
C PRO A 93 -3.14 -1.37 -19.57
N GLU A 94 -3.09 -2.42 -20.39
CA GLU A 94 -4.11 -2.72 -21.38
C GLU A 94 -5.46 -3.09 -20.74
N LYS A 95 -5.44 -3.74 -19.59
CA LYS A 95 -6.66 -4.08 -18.82
C LYS A 95 -7.41 -2.84 -18.34
N HIS A 96 -6.69 -1.74 -18.13
CA HIS A 96 -7.20 -0.48 -17.57
C HIS A 96 -7.28 0.66 -18.60
N ALA A 97 -7.21 0.33 -19.90
CA ALA A 97 -7.24 1.33 -20.96
C ALA A 97 -8.54 2.17 -20.96
N ARG A 98 -9.69 1.55 -20.63
CA ARG A 98 -10.99 2.23 -20.56
C ARG A 98 -11.11 3.20 -19.38
N ASP A 99 -10.31 2.98 -18.31
CA ASP A 99 -10.33 3.80 -17.10
C ASP A 99 -9.39 5.03 -17.21
N GLY A 100 -8.78 5.24 -18.39
CA GLY A 100 -7.88 6.37 -18.66
C GLY A 100 -6.42 6.15 -18.23
N TYR A 101 -6.10 5.04 -17.57
CA TYR A 101 -4.74 4.76 -17.09
C TYR A 101 -3.70 4.58 -18.20
N SER A 102 -4.10 4.23 -19.41
CA SER A 102 -3.18 4.15 -20.56
C SER A 102 -2.47 5.46 -20.89
N ARG A 103 -3.12 6.61 -20.65
CA ARG A 103 -2.51 7.94 -20.83
C ARG A 103 -1.47 8.24 -19.75
N ILE A 104 -1.79 7.93 -18.51
CA ILE A 104 -0.86 8.08 -17.38
C ILE A 104 0.37 7.19 -17.61
N PHE A 105 0.14 5.95 -18.04
CA PHE A 105 1.22 5.00 -18.34
C PHE A 105 2.11 5.48 -19.50
N ALA A 106 1.54 6.04 -20.56
CA ALA A 106 2.29 6.61 -21.68
C ALA A 106 3.15 7.81 -21.22
N ASP A 107 2.63 8.65 -20.34
CA ASP A 107 3.36 9.77 -19.77
C ASP A 107 4.51 9.28 -18.86
N MET A 108 4.29 8.27 -18.03
CA MET A 108 5.33 7.65 -17.20
C MET A 108 6.52 7.10 -18.02
N ILE A 109 6.25 6.57 -19.23
CA ILE A 109 7.29 6.07 -20.14
C ILE A 109 8.11 7.22 -20.73
N SER A 110 7.44 8.28 -21.19
CA SER A 110 8.07 9.37 -21.96
C SER A 110 8.59 10.52 -21.13
N THR A 111 8.24 10.58 -19.83
CA THR A 111 8.53 11.77 -19.00
C THR A 111 10.00 12.08 -18.85
N GLN A 112 10.33 13.38 -18.97
CA GLN A 112 11.61 13.98 -18.57
C GLN A 112 11.44 14.93 -17.39
N GLU A 113 10.21 15.16 -16.93
CA GLU A 113 9.85 16.16 -15.94
C GLU A 113 9.95 15.66 -14.48
N TYR A 114 9.83 14.34 -14.28
CA TYR A 114 9.78 13.75 -12.94
C TYR A 114 10.36 12.33 -12.93
N TYR A 115 10.54 11.80 -11.72
CA TYR A 115 10.93 10.41 -11.48
C TYR A 115 9.70 9.55 -11.21
N ASN A 116 9.63 8.37 -11.83
CA ASN A 116 8.64 7.34 -11.49
C ASN A 116 9.12 6.60 -10.23
N PHE A 117 8.51 6.89 -9.10
CA PHE A 117 8.72 6.14 -7.88
C PHE A 117 7.73 4.96 -7.88
N VAL A 118 8.21 3.77 -8.19
CA VAL A 118 7.40 2.56 -8.36
C VAL A 118 7.51 1.64 -7.16
N LEU A 119 6.42 0.94 -6.85
CA LEU A 119 6.29 0.14 -5.64
C LEU A 119 6.69 -1.32 -5.87
N ALA A 120 6.52 -1.83 -7.08
CA ALA A 120 6.66 -3.23 -7.45
C ALA A 120 7.84 -3.47 -8.40
N LYS A 121 8.49 -4.64 -8.30
CA LYS A 121 9.51 -5.06 -9.28
C LYS A 121 8.90 -5.26 -10.66
N LYS A 122 7.69 -5.80 -10.73
CA LYS A 122 6.93 -5.97 -11.96
C LYS A 122 6.68 -4.64 -12.69
N ASP A 123 6.45 -3.54 -11.94
CA ASP A 123 6.26 -2.21 -12.51
C ASP A 123 7.55 -1.66 -13.14
N VAL A 124 8.70 -1.88 -12.49
CA VAL A 124 10.02 -1.55 -13.06
C VAL A 124 10.20 -2.26 -14.40
N ILE A 125 9.94 -3.57 -14.45
CA ILE A 125 10.07 -4.37 -15.66
C ILE A 125 9.12 -3.88 -16.76
N ALA A 126 7.87 -3.59 -16.40
CA ALA A 126 6.86 -3.11 -17.32
C ALA A 126 7.23 -1.76 -17.97
N LEU A 127 7.73 -0.82 -17.19
CA LEU A 127 8.19 0.48 -17.70
C LEU A 127 9.43 0.33 -18.60
N LEU A 128 10.44 -0.42 -18.14
CA LEU A 128 11.68 -0.63 -18.90
C LEU A 128 11.43 -1.36 -20.23
N SER A 129 10.60 -2.40 -20.23
CA SER A 129 10.28 -3.17 -21.45
C SER A 129 9.56 -2.36 -22.52
N ARG A 130 8.97 -1.22 -22.12
CA ARG A 130 8.27 -0.28 -23.02
C ARG A 130 9.07 0.99 -23.32
N GLY A 131 10.35 1.04 -22.94
CA GLY A 131 11.28 2.09 -23.33
C GLY A 131 11.37 3.29 -22.39
N ALA A 132 10.86 3.19 -21.16
CA ALA A 132 11.07 4.24 -20.16
C ALA A 132 12.56 4.39 -19.79
N ASP A 133 12.99 5.63 -19.55
CA ASP A 133 14.36 5.92 -19.13
C ASP A 133 14.68 5.27 -17.77
N PRO A 134 15.64 4.34 -17.68
CA PRO A 134 16.01 3.68 -16.43
C PRO A 134 16.52 4.65 -15.36
N LEU A 135 17.07 5.79 -15.77
CA LEU A 135 17.50 6.84 -14.83
C LEU A 135 16.32 7.49 -14.11
N ARG A 136 15.14 7.50 -14.73
CA ARG A 136 13.90 8.08 -14.19
C ARG A 136 13.07 7.12 -13.36
N ILE A 137 13.45 5.84 -13.25
CA ILE A 137 12.71 4.84 -12.46
C ILE A 137 13.44 4.61 -11.14
N LYS A 138 12.73 4.70 -10.03
CA LYS A 138 13.24 4.38 -8.69
C LYS A 138 12.23 3.48 -7.97
N LYS A 139 12.68 2.29 -7.57
CA LYS A 139 11.86 1.42 -6.72
C LYS A 139 11.90 1.90 -5.29
N ILE A 140 10.74 2.12 -4.71
CA ILE A 140 10.53 2.39 -3.29
C ILE A 140 9.58 1.33 -2.71
N LYS A 141 9.41 1.30 -1.39
CA LYS A 141 8.43 0.46 -0.72
C LYS A 141 7.55 1.31 0.18
N ASN A 142 6.30 0.90 0.32
CA ASN A 142 5.44 1.46 1.35
C ASN A 142 5.91 0.99 2.74
N GLY A 143 6.05 1.93 3.66
CA GLY A 143 6.23 1.63 5.07
C GLY A 143 4.91 1.79 5.83
N ILE A 144 4.87 1.29 7.05
CA ILE A 144 3.76 1.50 7.99
C ILE A 144 4.28 1.95 9.35
N ASN A 145 3.50 2.70 10.09
CA ASN A 145 3.83 3.04 11.47
C ASN A 145 3.57 1.83 12.38
N SER A 146 4.58 0.96 12.53
CA SER A 146 4.48 -0.29 13.27
C SER A 146 4.17 -0.08 14.76
N SER A 147 4.50 1.08 15.32
CA SER A 147 4.28 1.40 16.74
C SER A 147 2.80 1.56 17.12
N LEU A 148 1.94 1.78 16.12
CA LEU A 148 0.49 1.92 16.35
C LEU A 148 -0.20 0.58 16.59
N PHE A 149 0.38 -0.54 16.13
CA PHE A 149 -0.24 -1.85 16.21
C PHE A 149 0.04 -2.52 17.57
N LYS A 150 -1.03 -2.81 18.30
CA LYS A 150 -0.93 -3.65 19.48
C LYS A 150 -0.35 -5.01 19.12
N PHE A 151 0.36 -5.59 20.07
CA PHE A 151 0.89 -6.93 19.96
C PHE A 151 0.56 -7.74 21.22
N ASP A 152 0.01 -8.92 21.00
CA ASP A 152 -0.17 -9.93 22.03
C ASP A 152 0.48 -11.23 21.51
N GLU A 153 1.31 -11.86 22.35
CA GLU A 153 1.90 -13.15 22.01
C GLU A 153 0.87 -14.28 22.02
N SER A 154 -0.16 -14.16 22.86
CA SER A 154 -1.26 -15.11 22.90
C SER A 154 -2.35 -14.72 21.89
N VAL A 155 -2.65 -15.64 20.97
CA VAL A 155 -3.73 -15.45 20.01
C VAL A 155 -5.07 -15.67 20.72
N LEU A 156 -5.93 -14.67 20.70
CA LEU A 156 -7.27 -14.78 21.27
C LEU A 156 -8.25 -15.51 20.35
N LEU A 157 -8.08 -15.35 19.04
CA LEU A 157 -8.97 -15.94 18.04
C LEU A 157 -8.17 -16.88 17.12
N ASP A 158 -8.52 -18.17 17.14
CA ASP A 158 -8.04 -19.11 16.12
C ASP A 158 -8.79 -18.91 14.80
N ARG A 159 -8.65 -17.71 14.25
CA ARG A 159 -9.37 -17.26 13.06
C ARG A 159 -8.45 -16.49 12.13
N THR A 160 -8.84 -16.45 10.88
CA THR A 160 -8.23 -15.66 9.80
C THR A 160 -9.02 -14.37 9.63
N ILE A 161 -8.35 -13.28 9.33
CA ILE A 161 -9.01 -12.03 8.94
C ILE A 161 -8.80 -11.75 7.44
N TYR A 162 -9.85 -11.31 6.76
CA TYR A 162 -9.77 -10.70 5.43
C TYR A 162 -10.09 -9.21 5.58
N LEU A 163 -9.05 -8.39 5.71
CA LEU A 163 -9.15 -6.97 5.99
C LEU A 163 -9.01 -6.14 4.71
N GLY A 164 -9.95 -5.26 4.46
CA GLY A 164 -9.94 -4.29 3.37
C GLY A 164 -11.32 -4.06 2.79
N LYS A 165 -11.47 -2.98 2.03
CA LYS A 165 -12.73 -2.68 1.34
C LYS A 165 -13.16 -3.91 0.51
N ILE A 166 -14.38 -4.37 0.69
CA ILE A 166 -14.91 -5.53 -0.02
C ILE A 166 -15.32 -5.10 -1.42
N THR A 167 -14.62 -5.62 -2.42
CA THR A 167 -14.81 -5.25 -3.83
C THR A 167 -14.62 -6.48 -4.73
N PRO A 168 -15.20 -6.52 -5.94
CA PRO A 168 -14.96 -7.62 -6.88
C PRO A 168 -13.47 -7.90 -7.11
N ARG A 169 -12.65 -6.86 -7.23
CA ARG A 169 -11.18 -6.99 -7.41
C ARG A 169 -10.48 -7.70 -6.25
N LYS A 170 -10.96 -7.50 -5.03
CA LYS A 170 -10.39 -8.15 -3.83
C LYS A 170 -10.96 -9.54 -3.55
N GLN A 171 -11.97 -9.97 -4.30
CA GLN A 171 -12.50 -11.34 -4.35
C GLN A 171 -12.99 -11.93 -3.01
N GLN A 172 -13.31 -11.11 -2.00
CA GLN A 172 -13.77 -11.62 -0.69
C GLN A 172 -15.01 -12.52 -0.80
N SER A 173 -15.89 -12.22 -1.76
CA SER A 173 -17.10 -13.01 -2.02
C SER A 173 -16.81 -14.47 -2.37
N LYS A 174 -15.66 -14.78 -2.97
CA LYS A 174 -15.27 -16.15 -3.29
C LYS A 174 -14.92 -16.98 -2.03
N TYR A 175 -14.52 -16.32 -0.96
CA TYR A 175 -14.01 -16.96 0.27
C TYR A 175 -15.00 -16.88 1.44
N GLN A 176 -16.18 -16.26 1.25
CA GLN A 176 -17.14 -15.99 2.32
C GLN A 176 -17.77 -17.24 2.94
N MET A 177 -17.67 -18.38 2.27
CA MET A 177 -18.19 -19.68 2.76
C MET A 177 -17.13 -20.48 3.51
N ILE A 178 -15.87 -20.05 3.53
CA ILE A 178 -14.81 -20.74 4.25
C ILE A 178 -14.92 -20.45 5.75
N GLU A 179 -15.02 -21.51 6.54
CA GLU A 179 -15.10 -21.38 7.99
C GLU A 179 -13.84 -20.76 8.61
N GLY A 180 -14.05 -19.97 9.65
CA GLY A 180 -12.94 -19.37 10.40
C GLY A 180 -12.32 -18.14 9.75
N ILE A 181 -12.92 -17.57 8.70
CA ILE A 181 -12.52 -16.29 8.13
C ILE A 181 -13.51 -15.20 8.56
N ASP A 182 -13.02 -14.13 9.16
CA ASP A 182 -13.78 -12.90 9.41
C ASP A 182 -13.48 -11.86 8.34
N PHE A 183 -14.50 -11.17 7.84
CA PHE A 183 -14.39 -10.15 6.81
C PHE A 183 -14.61 -8.76 7.41
N VAL A 184 -13.64 -7.90 7.21
CA VAL A 184 -13.64 -6.54 7.77
C VAL A 184 -13.42 -5.51 6.67
N GLY A 185 -14.37 -4.60 6.48
CA GLY A 185 -14.29 -3.52 5.50
C GLY A 185 -15.66 -3.05 5.03
N ALA A 186 -15.73 -1.84 4.47
CA ALA A 186 -16.92 -1.37 3.77
C ALA A 186 -17.16 -2.23 2.52
N CYS A 187 -18.42 -2.57 2.24
CA CYS A 187 -18.79 -3.46 1.15
C CYS A 187 -19.33 -2.69 -0.05
N ASP A 188 -18.65 -2.84 -1.20
CA ASP A 188 -19.05 -2.37 -2.53
C ASP A 188 -19.16 -3.53 -3.53
N ASP A 189 -19.11 -4.79 -3.07
CA ASP A 189 -19.26 -5.97 -3.93
C ASP A 189 -20.69 -6.52 -3.78
N PRO A 190 -21.55 -6.43 -4.82
CA PRO A 190 -22.92 -6.93 -4.75
C PRO A 190 -23.02 -8.47 -4.63
N SER A 191 -21.94 -9.19 -4.91
CA SER A 191 -21.88 -10.65 -4.76
C SER A 191 -21.47 -11.12 -3.36
N PHE A 192 -21.08 -10.17 -2.47
CA PHE A 192 -20.78 -10.48 -1.09
C PHE A 192 -22.05 -10.42 -0.23
N ASP A 193 -22.30 -11.47 0.54
CA ASP A 193 -23.44 -11.52 1.47
C ASP A 193 -23.11 -10.76 2.77
N ILE A 194 -23.66 -9.56 2.89
CA ILE A 194 -23.48 -8.72 4.10
C ILE A 194 -24.23 -9.26 5.33
N THR A 195 -25.09 -10.27 5.17
CA THR A 195 -25.76 -10.96 6.29
C THR A 195 -24.94 -12.12 6.84
N ASN A 196 -23.81 -12.45 6.20
CA ASN A 196 -22.87 -13.47 6.66
C ASN A 196 -22.42 -13.16 8.10
N PRO A 197 -22.55 -14.07 9.06
CA PRO A 197 -22.19 -13.85 10.48
C PRO A 197 -20.70 -13.53 10.69
N ASN A 198 -19.86 -13.88 9.70
CA ASN A 198 -18.43 -13.57 9.71
C ASN A 198 -18.12 -12.17 9.16
N TYR A 199 -19.09 -11.44 8.62
CA TYR A 199 -18.91 -10.02 8.25
C TYR A 199 -18.98 -9.14 9.49
N LYS A 200 -17.91 -8.42 9.77
CA LYS A 200 -17.77 -7.58 10.98
C LYS A 200 -17.94 -6.08 10.69
N GLY A 201 -18.37 -5.74 9.48
CA GLY A 201 -18.47 -4.33 9.05
C GLY A 201 -17.13 -3.64 8.84
N ALA A 202 -17.18 -2.34 8.67
CA ALA A 202 -15.98 -1.53 8.52
C ALA A 202 -15.40 -1.17 9.90
N TRP A 203 -14.09 -1.30 10.05
CA TRP A 203 -13.36 -0.88 11.25
C TRP A 203 -12.74 0.50 11.04
N THR A 204 -12.69 1.28 12.13
CA THR A 204 -11.87 2.49 12.22
C THR A 204 -10.39 2.12 12.27
N ARG A 205 -9.49 3.09 12.04
CA ARG A 205 -8.04 2.87 12.20
C ARG A 205 -7.69 2.41 13.61
N GLU A 206 -8.30 3.01 14.61
CA GLU A 206 -8.09 2.62 16.02
C GLU A 206 -8.50 1.17 16.28
N GLN A 207 -9.63 0.73 15.72
CA GLN A 207 -10.06 -0.67 15.83
C GLN A 207 -9.07 -1.62 15.14
N ILE A 208 -8.53 -1.24 13.97
CA ILE A 208 -7.51 -2.04 13.26
C ILE A 208 -6.26 -2.15 14.12
N HIS A 209 -5.74 -1.03 14.64
CA HIS A 209 -4.54 -1.01 15.47
C HIS A 209 -4.68 -1.85 16.76
N ASN A 210 -5.88 -1.85 17.35
CA ASN A 210 -6.12 -2.55 18.61
C ASN A 210 -6.47 -4.03 18.44
N ASN A 211 -7.18 -4.39 17.37
CA ASN A 211 -7.81 -5.70 17.26
C ASN A 211 -7.11 -6.66 16.28
N LEU A 212 -6.27 -6.14 15.38
CA LEU A 212 -5.63 -6.99 14.37
C LEU A 212 -4.80 -8.11 15.02
N THR A 213 -4.10 -7.83 16.09
CA THR A 213 -3.29 -8.79 16.87
C THR A 213 -4.11 -9.96 17.47
N GLN A 214 -5.45 -9.88 17.50
CA GLN A 214 -6.30 -10.95 18.03
C GLN A 214 -6.40 -12.16 17.08
N TYR A 215 -6.10 -11.99 15.80
CA TYR A 215 -6.17 -13.01 14.77
C TYR A 215 -4.86 -13.78 14.61
N SER A 216 -4.96 -15.01 14.11
CA SER A 216 -3.79 -15.86 13.83
C SER A 216 -3.09 -15.47 12.55
N ASN A 217 -3.84 -15.22 11.48
CA ASN A 217 -3.31 -14.86 10.19
C ASN A 217 -4.28 -13.96 9.38
N ILE A 218 -3.76 -13.43 8.27
CA ILE A 218 -4.53 -12.66 7.28
C ILE A 218 -4.53 -13.38 5.94
N ILE A 219 -5.62 -13.21 5.18
CA ILE A 219 -5.70 -13.61 3.77
C ILE A 219 -5.90 -12.38 2.86
N LEU A 220 -5.23 -12.35 1.71
CA LEU A 220 -5.45 -11.36 0.65
C LEU A 220 -5.28 -12.01 -0.73
N MET A 221 -6.39 -12.14 -1.47
CA MET A 221 -6.48 -12.82 -2.77
C MET A 221 -6.94 -11.86 -3.87
N SER A 222 -6.29 -10.71 -3.96
CA SER A 222 -6.66 -9.65 -4.90
C SER A 222 -6.22 -9.97 -6.33
N GLU A 223 -6.97 -9.51 -7.33
CA GLU A 223 -6.59 -9.59 -8.76
C GLU A 223 -5.38 -8.72 -9.12
N GLY A 224 -4.96 -7.85 -8.22
CA GLY A 224 -3.77 -7.02 -8.35
C GLY A 224 -3.59 -6.11 -7.15
N GLU A 225 -2.35 -5.99 -6.70
CA GLU A 225 -1.92 -5.04 -5.68
C GLU A 225 -0.60 -4.40 -6.13
N ALA A 226 -0.42 -3.12 -5.80
CA ALA A 226 0.83 -2.44 -6.04
C ALA A 226 1.84 -2.77 -4.91
N ASP A 227 1.45 -2.54 -3.66
CA ASP A 227 2.25 -2.86 -2.47
C ASP A 227 1.33 -2.77 -1.22
N PRO A 228 0.59 -3.84 -0.88
CA PRO A 228 -0.54 -3.78 0.03
C PRO A 228 -0.13 -3.50 1.47
N LEU A 229 -0.60 -2.37 2.02
CA LEU A 229 -0.32 -1.97 3.41
C LEU A 229 -0.87 -2.98 4.42
N VAL A 230 -2.05 -3.53 4.17
CA VAL A 230 -2.75 -4.44 5.08
C VAL A 230 -1.93 -5.68 5.43
N ILE A 231 -1.12 -6.17 4.51
CA ILE A 231 -0.22 -7.31 4.75
C ILE A 231 0.92 -6.91 5.69
N LYS A 232 1.48 -5.73 5.50
CA LYS A 232 2.54 -5.21 6.37
C LYS A 232 2.04 -4.89 7.76
N GLU A 233 0.82 -4.34 7.85
CA GLU A 233 0.10 -4.12 9.10
C GLU A 233 -0.10 -5.44 9.86
N ALA A 234 -0.53 -6.49 9.16
CA ALA A 234 -0.73 -7.81 9.74
C ALA A 234 0.58 -8.42 10.28
N LEU A 235 1.66 -8.38 9.49
CA LEU A 235 2.98 -8.86 9.92
C LEU A 235 3.46 -8.08 11.17
N CYS A 236 3.30 -6.76 11.20
CA CYS A 236 3.65 -5.95 12.37
C CYS A 236 2.75 -6.19 13.58
N ALA A 237 1.53 -6.68 13.38
CA ALA A 237 0.65 -7.14 14.46
C ALA A 237 0.90 -8.61 14.88
N GLY A 238 1.87 -9.30 14.24
CA GLY A 238 2.25 -10.67 14.54
C GLY A 238 1.39 -11.74 13.87
N LEU A 239 0.70 -11.42 12.78
CA LEU A 239 -0.12 -12.35 12.01
C LEU A 239 0.68 -13.00 10.89
N GLY A 240 0.47 -14.30 10.64
CA GLY A 240 0.89 -14.94 9.40
C GLY A 240 0.10 -14.45 8.20
N VAL A 241 0.56 -14.81 7.02
CA VAL A 241 0.03 -14.29 5.75
C VAL A 241 -0.26 -15.41 4.77
N VAL A 242 -1.46 -15.38 4.15
CA VAL A 242 -1.82 -16.18 2.99
C VAL A 242 -2.20 -15.24 1.85
N VAL A 243 -1.48 -15.30 0.74
CA VAL A 243 -1.69 -14.39 -0.41
C VAL A 243 -1.57 -15.13 -1.73
N ASN A 244 -2.24 -14.62 -2.77
CA ASN A 244 -1.93 -15.04 -4.14
C ASN A 244 -0.70 -14.31 -4.69
N LEU A 245 -0.20 -14.77 -5.84
CA LEU A 245 0.98 -14.18 -6.49
C LEU A 245 0.82 -12.68 -6.75
N GLN A 246 -0.38 -12.22 -7.13
CA GLN A 246 -0.67 -10.83 -7.43
C GLN A 246 -0.61 -9.91 -6.21
N SER A 247 -0.77 -10.48 -5.01
CA SER A 247 -0.72 -9.76 -3.73
C SER A 247 0.63 -9.93 -2.99
N ALA A 248 1.54 -10.77 -3.51
CA ALA A 248 2.79 -11.16 -2.83
C ALA A 248 3.96 -10.19 -3.07
N GLU A 249 3.75 -9.07 -3.76
CA GLU A 249 4.84 -8.14 -4.07
C GLU A 249 5.54 -7.64 -2.80
N ASN A 250 6.86 -7.55 -2.87
CA ASN A 250 7.74 -7.17 -1.76
C ASN A 250 7.73 -8.11 -0.53
N LEU A 251 7.09 -9.27 -0.62
CA LEU A 251 7.19 -10.32 0.38
C LEU A 251 8.38 -11.23 0.08
N GLU A 252 9.08 -11.64 1.12
CA GLU A 252 10.15 -12.65 1.05
C GLU A 252 9.59 -13.97 1.60
N PRO A 253 9.87 -15.11 0.97
CA PRO A 253 9.38 -16.41 1.44
C PRO A 253 9.85 -16.70 2.87
N THR A 254 8.90 -17.09 3.71
CA THR A 254 9.10 -17.58 5.09
C THR A 254 8.05 -18.66 5.36
N ASP A 255 8.18 -19.40 6.45
CA ASP A 255 7.18 -20.43 6.78
C ASP A 255 5.83 -19.86 7.25
N PHE A 256 5.79 -18.60 7.71
CA PHE A 256 4.54 -17.90 8.06
C PHE A 256 3.97 -17.03 6.91
N ILE A 257 4.58 -17.05 5.73
CA ILE A 257 4.06 -16.41 4.50
C ILE A 257 3.79 -17.49 3.47
N THR A 258 2.52 -17.80 3.26
CA THR A 258 2.05 -18.80 2.30
C THR A 258 1.58 -18.10 1.03
N ILE A 259 2.26 -18.36 -0.10
CA ILE A 259 1.86 -17.86 -1.41
C ILE A 259 1.16 -18.99 -2.15
N VAL A 260 -0.03 -18.70 -2.68
CA VAL A 260 -0.88 -19.68 -3.37
C VAL A 260 -1.21 -19.24 -4.79
N GLU A 261 -1.58 -20.23 -5.63
CA GLU A 261 -2.16 -19.93 -6.94
C GLU A 261 -3.60 -19.44 -6.82
N ASP A 262 -4.07 -18.72 -7.83
CA ASP A 262 -5.48 -18.35 -7.91
C ASP A 262 -6.36 -19.60 -8.03
N ASN A 263 -7.45 -19.65 -7.25
CA ASN A 263 -8.37 -20.78 -7.18
C ASN A 263 -7.72 -22.10 -6.74
N ASP A 264 -6.72 -22.04 -5.88
CA ASP A 264 -6.09 -23.22 -5.30
C ASP A 264 -7.15 -24.10 -4.60
N PRO A 265 -7.31 -25.38 -5.02
CA PRO A 265 -8.34 -26.27 -4.44
C PRO A 265 -8.06 -26.62 -2.97
N ASN A 266 -6.84 -26.41 -2.49
CA ASN A 266 -6.42 -26.69 -1.11
C ASN A 266 -6.34 -25.42 -0.25
N ILE A 267 -6.97 -24.33 -0.67
CA ILE A 267 -6.84 -23.01 0.01
C ILE A 267 -7.25 -23.08 1.49
N GLU A 268 -8.31 -23.79 1.83
CA GLU A 268 -8.77 -23.94 3.22
C GLU A 268 -7.71 -24.62 4.10
N THR A 269 -7.12 -25.69 3.58
CA THR A 269 -6.03 -26.40 4.28
C THR A 269 -4.82 -25.50 4.48
N LYS A 270 -4.39 -24.76 3.44
CA LYS A 270 -3.26 -23.83 3.53
C LYS A 270 -3.51 -22.69 4.50
N ILE A 271 -4.73 -22.15 4.55
CA ILE A 271 -5.13 -21.15 5.54
C ILE A 271 -5.00 -21.69 6.96
N ARG A 272 -5.47 -22.91 7.20
CA ARG A 272 -5.43 -23.58 8.52
C ARG A 272 -3.97 -23.86 8.94
N GLU A 273 -3.16 -24.44 8.07
CA GLU A 273 -1.76 -24.72 8.33
C GLU A 273 -0.97 -23.44 8.64
N ASN A 274 -1.21 -22.37 7.88
CA ASN A 274 -0.60 -21.07 8.14
C ASN A 274 -1.03 -20.49 9.51
N ARG A 275 -2.30 -20.67 9.93
CA ARG A 275 -2.75 -20.28 11.28
C ARG A 275 -1.97 -21.00 12.38
N GLU A 276 -1.81 -22.32 12.26
CA GLU A 276 -1.08 -23.13 13.23
C GLU A 276 0.38 -22.68 13.37
N ILE A 277 1.08 -22.49 12.24
CA ILE A 277 2.46 -21.99 12.22
C ILE A 277 2.54 -20.61 12.86
N SER A 278 1.64 -19.73 12.49
CA SER A 278 1.66 -18.33 12.93
C SER A 278 1.42 -18.18 14.42
N ARG A 279 0.57 -19.01 15.02
CA ARG A 279 0.32 -19.01 16.47
C ARG A 279 1.58 -19.32 17.27
N GLY A 280 2.45 -20.20 16.76
CA GLY A 280 3.72 -20.56 17.38
C GLY A 280 4.86 -19.54 17.18
N LYS A 281 4.68 -18.60 16.24
CA LYS A 281 5.76 -17.70 15.79
C LYS A 281 5.43 -16.21 15.89
N ARG A 282 4.46 -15.83 16.69
CA ARG A 282 3.93 -14.45 16.78
C ARG A 282 5.02 -13.39 16.92
N ARG A 283 5.95 -13.59 17.83
CA ARG A 283 7.06 -12.66 18.09
C ARG A 283 7.99 -12.57 16.87
N GLU A 284 8.37 -13.72 16.30
CA GLU A 284 9.22 -13.80 15.11
C GLU A 284 8.58 -13.05 13.93
N ILE A 285 7.27 -13.26 13.70
CA ILE A 285 6.51 -12.58 12.66
C ILE A 285 6.52 -11.06 12.85
N ARG A 286 6.24 -10.60 14.09
CA ARG A 286 6.28 -9.16 14.40
C ARG A 286 7.66 -8.56 14.18
N GLU A 287 8.70 -9.19 14.68
CA GLU A 287 10.08 -8.72 14.51
C GLU A 287 10.46 -8.65 13.03
N TYR A 288 10.07 -9.66 12.24
CA TYR A 288 10.21 -9.65 10.78
C TYR A 288 9.46 -8.46 10.18
N GLY A 289 8.17 -8.29 10.50
CA GLY A 289 7.35 -7.20 9.98
C GLY A 289 7.95 -5.82 10.25
N ILE A 290 8.35 -5.56 11.49
CA ILE A 290 9.00 -4.30 11.90
C ILE A 290 10.32 -4.11 11.16
N SER A 291 11.18 -5.12 11.12
CA SER A 291 12.51 -5.00 10.48
C SER A 291 12.44 -4.74 8.98
N LYS A 292 11.35 -5.14 8.31
CA LYS A 292 11.19 -5.04 6.86
C LYS A 292 10.32 -3.86 6.40
N TYR A 293 9.35 -3.44 7.23
CA TYR A 293 8.28 -2.55 6.76
C TYR A 293 7.99 -1.35 7.67
N ASP A 294 8.75 -1.16 8.77
CA ASP A 294 8.57 0.03 9.59
C ASP A 294 8.83 1.31 8.81
N ILE A 295 7.96 2.31 9.00
CA ILE A 295 8.01 3.56 8.25
C ILE A 295 9.32 4.32 8.46
N ASP A 296 9.92 4.26 9.65
CA ASP A 296 11.17 4.97 9.91
C ASP A 296 12.35 4.36 9.14
N ILE A 297 12.30 3.06 8.84
CA ILE A 297 13.28 2.38 7.97
C ILE A 297 13.05 2.78 6.52
N GLU A 298 11.81 2.71 6.04
CA GLU A 298 11.50 2.97 4.62
C GLU A 298 11.66 4.47 4.27
N VAL A 299 11.33 5.38 5.20
CA VAL A 299 11.54 6.82 5.00
C VAL A 299 13.03 7.18 4.91
N ARG A 300 13.92 6.53 5.64
CA ARG A 300 15.38 6.74 5.47
C ARG A 300 15.85 6.34 4.08
N LYS A 301 15.40 5.16 3.57
CA LYS A 301 15.70 4.71 2.20
C LYS A 301 15.11 5.66 1.14
N TYR A 302 13.91 6.17 1.40
CA TYR A 302 13.26 7.16 0.55
C TYR A 302 14.09 8.45 0.46
N ILE A 303 14.55 9.00 1.60
CA ILE A 303 15.43 10.19 1.63
C ILE A 303 16.77 9.91 0.93
N ASP A 304 17.37 8.74 1.17
CA ASP A 304 18.61 8.34 0.48
C ASP A 304 18.41 8.29 -1.04
N THR A 305 17.26 7.83 -1.50
CA THR A 305 16.90 7.82 -2.92
C THR A 305 16.83 9.24 -3.49
N ILE A 306 16.16 10.15 -2.79
CA ILE A 306 16.04 11.56 -3.18
C ILE A 306 17.43 12.23 -3.24
N LEU A 307 18.27 12.02 -2.24
CA LEU A 307 19.63 12.58 -2.19
C LEU A 307 20.52 12.05 -3.32
N LYS A 308 20.43 10.74 -3.64
CA LYS A 308 21.14 10.15 -4.79
C LYS A 308 20.69 10.73 -6.13
N ILE A 309 19.43 11.11 -6.26
CA ILE A 309 18.93 11.79 -7.46
C ILE A 309 19.41 13.24 -7.52
N LYS A 310 19.37 13.95 -6.39
CA LYS A 310 19.76 15.38 -6.28
C LYS A 310 21.24 15.59 -6.61
N ASN A 311 22.10 14.62 -6.32
CA ASN A 311 23.56 14.71 -6.48
C ASN A 311 24.06 14.20 -7.86
N ARG A 312 23.14 13.86 -8.76
CA ARG A 312 23.44 13.51 -10.17
C ARG A 312 23.32 14.70 -11.09
#